data_7f9e11a00e682be4a1a0a730fdcd0151
#
_entry.id   7f9e11a00e682be4a1a0a730fdcd0151
#
_cell.length_a   1.000
_cell.length_b   1.000
_cell.length_c   1.000
_cell.angle_alpha   90.00
_cell.angle_beta   90.00
_cell.angle_gamma   90.00
#
_symmetry.space_group_name_H-M   'P 1'
#
loop_
_entity.id
_entity.type
_entity.pdbx_description
1 polymer ?
#
loop_
_entity_poly.entity_id
_entity_poly.type
_entity_poly.pdbx_seq_one_letter_code
_entity_poly.pdbx_strand_id
1 'polypeptide(L)'
;AGDGGFTMTMTAVETAVDHGVAPTFVVLNDTSLGMVRQMDDQIPGVEFHDTDFVKVAEGMGARGVRVTDPDDLVPALENAKASDEPTVLDVRIDRDEDMADQLASSFYDEVGGLHE
;
A
#
# COMPACT_ATOMS: atom_id res chain seq x y z
N ALA A 1 2.52 -2.06 -2.32
CA ALA A 1 2.10 -3.06 -1.32
C ALA A 1 0.94 -2.51 -0.50
N GLY A 2 0.10 -3.37 0.03
CA GLY A 2 -0.85 -3.00 1.07
C GLY A 2 -0.13 -2.79 2.40
N ASP A 3 -0.80 -2.16 3.37
CA ASP A 3 -0.20 -1.89 4.68
C ASP A 3 0.16 -3.17 5.44
N GLY A 4 -0.71 -4.19 5.42
CA GLY A 4 -0.41 -5.49 6.02
C GLY A 4 0.75 -6.20 5.34
N GLY A 5 0.80 -6.21 4.01
CA GLY A 5 1.91 -6.77 3.25
C GLY A 5 3.21 -6.03 3.49
N PHE A 6 3.17 -4.70 3.56
CA PHE A 6 4.34 -3.89 3.88
C PHE A 6 4.87 -4.18 5.29
N THR A 7 4.00 -4.30 6.28
CA THR A 7 4.41 -4.62 7.65
C THR A 7 5.15 -5.96 7.72
N MET A 8 4.77 -6.93 6.90
CA MET A 8 5.44 -8.24 6.84
C MET A 8 6.82 -8.17 6.17
N THR A 9 7.09 -7.17 5.33
CA THR A 9 8.29 -7.09 4.48
C THR A 9 9.05 -5.78 4.62
N MET A 10 8.71 -4.93 5.58
CA MET A 10 9.29 -3.58 5.74
C MET A 10 10.80 -3.56 5.99
N THR A 11 11.38 -4.69 6.37
CA THR A 11 12.84 -4.82 6.49
C THR A 11 13.58 -4.52 5.18
N ALA A 12 12.90 -4.61 4.04
CA ALA A 12 13.46 -4.22 2.74
C ALA A 12 13.86 -2.74 2.69
N VAL A 13 13.19 -1.87 3.44
CA VAL A 13 13.54 -0.45 3.54
C VAL A 13 14.93 -0.28 4.16
N GLU A 14 15.19 -0.96 5.26
CA GLU A 14 16.50 -0.91 5.92
C GLU A 14 17.60 -1.49 5.04
N THR A 15 17.30 -2.58 4.34
CA THR A 15 18.23 -3.16 3.37
C THR A 15 18.58 -2.15 2.26
N ALA A 16 17.61 -1.42 1.74
CA ALA A 16 17.84 -0.38 0.74
C ALA A 16 18.74 0.74 1.27
N VAL A 17 18.51 1.18 2.50
CA VAL A 17 19.36 2.18 3.18
C VAL A 17 20.79 1.68 3.29
N ASP A 18 20.97 0.45 3.78
CA ASP A 18 22.30 -0.14 4.00
C ASP A 18 23.08 -0.31 2.69
N HIS A 19 22.39 -0.57 1.59
CA HIS A 19 23.02 -0.76 0.27
C HIS A 19 23.10 0.51 -0.57
N GLY A 20 22.63 1.64 -0.07
CA GLY A 20 22.71 2.93 -0.76
C GLY A 20 21.89 3.00 -2.05
N VAL A 21 20.81 2.24 -2.15
CA VAL A 21 19.85 2.31 -3.24
C VAL A 21 18.62 3.10 -2.81
N ALA A 22 17.90 3.67 -3.76
CA ALA A 22 16.80 4.61 -3.48
C ALA A 22 15.49 4.20 -4.14
N PRO A 23 14.94 3.02 -3.81
CA PRO A 23 13.61 2.63 -4.30
C PRO A 23 12.51 3.47 -3.65
N THR A 24 11.36 3.52 -4.30
CA THR A 24 10.14 4.08 -3.75
C THR A 24 9.21 2.94 -3.35
N PHE A 25 8.89 2.88 -2.05
CA PHE A 25 7.93 1.93 -1.51
C PHE A 25 6.57 2.61 -1.42
N VAL A 26 5.62 2.17 -2.22
CA VAL A 26 4.24 2.69 -2.17
C VAL A 26 3.40 1.77 -1.30
N VAL A 27 2.91 2.28 -0.20
CA VAL A 27 2.04 1.55 0.72
C VAL A 27 0.62 2.04 0.54
N LEU A 28 -0.26 1.18 0.06
CA LEU A 28 -1.69 1.46 -0.07
C LEU A 28 -2.35 1.11 1.26
N ASN A 29 -2.61 2.12 2.08
CA ASN A 29 -2.93 1.96 3.49
C ASN A 29 -4.41 2.21 3.76
N ASP A 30 -5.14 1.14 4.06
CA ASP A 30 -6.52 1.18 4.55
C ASP A 30 -6.64 0.68 6.01
N THR A 31 -5.52 0.47 6.70
CA THR A 31 -5.43 -0.03 8.07
C THR A 31 -6.01 -1.44 8.28
N SER A 32 -5.98 -2.27 7.24
CA SER A 32 -6.51 -3.64 7.30
C SER A 32 -5.92 -4.55 6.23
N LEU A 33 -6.16 -5.84 6.35
CA LEU A 33 -6.07 -6.75 5.22
C LEU A 33 -7.35 -6.59 4.36
N GLY A 34 -7.39 -5.54 3.53
CA GLY A 34 -8.60 -5.06 2.90
C GLY A 34 -9.35 -6.11 2.09
N MET A 35 -8.64 -6.91 1.28
CA MET A 35 -9.26 -7.97 0.49
C MET A 35 -9.89 -9.04 1.38
N VAL A 36 -9.23 -9.43 2.46
CA VAL A 36 -9.75 -10.42 3.41
C VAL A 36 -10.95 -9.84 4.16
N ARG A 37 -10.87 -8.58 4.61
CA ARG A 37 -11.96 -7.88 5.29
C ARG A 37 -13.21 -7.78 4.42
N GLN A 38 -13.05 -7.53 3.13
CA GLN A 38 -14.17 -7.46 2.18
C GLN A 38 -14.85 -8.82 1.97
N MET A 39 -14.09 -9.91 2.11
CA MET A 39 -14.63 -11.27 2.03
C MET A 39 -15.34 -11.66 3.32
N ASP A 40 -14.74 -11.38 4.48
CA ASP A 40 -15.28 -11.68 5.80
C ASP A 40 -14.66 -10.78 6.86
N ASP A 41 -15.42 -9.81 7.36
CA ASP A 41 -14.99 -8.86 8.38
C ASP A 41 -14.95 -9.44 9.80
N GLN A 42 -15.42 -10.66 9.97
CA GLN A 42 -15.40 -11.36 11.26
C GLN A 42 -14.10 -12.13 11.51
N ILE A 43 -13.22 -12.24 10.51
CA ILE A 43 -11.95 -12.93 10.66
C ILE A 43 -11.04 -12.13 11.60
N PRO A 44 -10.52 -12.73 12.70
CA PRO A 44 -9.59 -12.03 13.59
C PRO A 44 -8.28 -11.66 12.87
N GLY A 45 -7.73 -10.49 13.22
CA GLY A 45 -6.44 -10.05 12.72
C GLY A 45 -6.47 -9.35 11.35
N VAL A 46 -7.65 -9.08 10.79
CA VAL A 46 -7.76 -8.33 9.52
C VAL A 46 -7.77 -6.81 9.73
N GLU A 47 -8.12 -6.36 10.92
CA GLU A 47 -8.08 -4.93 11.29
C GLU A 47 -6.76 -4.60 12.00
N PHE A 48 -6.16 -3.48 11.62
CA PHE A 48 -4.92 -3.01 12.22
C PHE A 48 -5.12 -1.66 12.90
N HIS A 49 -4.29 -1.36 13.91
CA HIS A 49 -4.16 0.00 14.36
C HIS A 49 -3.46 0.84 13.28
N ASP A 50 -3.58 2.14 13.39
CA ASP A 50 -3.01 3.08 12.42
C ASP A 50 -1.50 3.25 12.67
N THR A 51 -0.70 2.35 12.11
CA THR A 51 0.76 2.44 12.19
C THR A 51 1.26 3.68 11.42
N ASP A 52 2.13 4.45 12.03
CA ASP A 52 2.76 5.59 11.39
C ASP A 52 3.98 5.13 10.55
N PHE A 53 3.74 4.84 9.27
CA PHE A 53 4.79 4.38 8.37
C PHE A 53 5.82 5.45 8.02
N VAL A 54 5.48 6.72 8.16
CA VAL A 54 6.44 7.82 7.99
C VAL A 54 7.51 7.74 9.09
N LYS A 55 7.08 7.58 10.35
CA LYS A 55 8.02 7.40 11.47
C LYS A 55 8.82 6.12 11.36
N VAL A 56 8.20 5.03 10.90
CA VAL A 56 8.89 3.76 10.68
C VAL A 56 10.00 3.94 9.63
N ALA A 57 9.70 4.58 8.51
CA ALA A 57 10.67 4.86 7.46
C ALA A 57 11.84 5.71 7.98
N GLU A 58 11.55 6.77 8.70
CA GLU A 58 12.54 7.67 9.29
C GLU A 58 13.42 6.94 10.30
N GLY A 59 12.82 6.06 11.13
CA GLY A 59 13.54 5.22 12.07
C GLY A 59 14.50 4.23 11.41
N MET A 60 14.25 3.84 10.17
CA MET A 60 15.13 2.99 9.36
C MET A 60 16.14 3.78 8.53
N GLY A 61 16.13 5.11 8.62
CA GLY A 61 17.04 5.97 7.86
C GLY A 61 16.54 6.33 6.46
N ALA A 62 15.28 6.11 6.15
CA ALA A 62 14.65 6.45 4.89
C ALA A 62 13.79 7.71 5.01
N ARG A 63 13.29 8.19 3.88
CA ARG A 63 12.29 9.26 3.85
C ARG A 63 10.89 8.66 3.95
N GLY A 64 10.00 9.34 4.66
CA GLY A 64 8.59 8.97 4.74
C GLY A 64 7.71 10.14 4.34
N VAL A 65 6.69 9.90 3.54
CA VAL A 65 5.71 10.90 3.12
C VAL A 65 4.32 10.29 3.20
N ARG A 66 3.40 10.99 3.86
CA ARG A 66 1.99 10.60 3.88
C ARG A 66 1.24 11.33 2.78
N VAL A 67 0.45 10.57 2.01
CA VAL A 67 -0.41 11.10 0.96
C VAL A 67 -1.86 10.81 1.33
N THR A 68 -2.64 11.87 1.55
CA THR A 68 -4.06 11.77 1.90
C THR A 68 -4.97 12.33 0.81
N ASP A 69 -4.46 13.26 0.01
CA ASP A 69 -5.17 13.86 -1.12
C ASP A 69 -4.68 13.21 -2.41
N PRO A 70 -5.60 12.70 -3.27
CA PRO A 70 -5.20 12.10 -4.56
C PRO A 70 -4.38 13.04 -5.43
N ASP A 71 -4.59 14.35 -5.35
CA ASP A 71 -3.86 15.34 -6.13
C ASP A 71 -2.38 15.44 -5.74
N ASP A 72 -2.02 14.99 -4.54
CA ASP A 72 -0.65 14.99 -4.04
C ASP A 72 0.15 13.75 -4.44
N LEU A 73 -0.51 12.72 -4.99
CA LEU A 73 0.13 11.44 -5.28
C LEU A 73 1.22 11.56 -6.36
N VAL A 74 0.91 12.18 -7.49
CA VAL A 74 1.87 12.33 -8.60
C VAL A 74 3.08 13.17 -8.18
N PRO A 75 2.90 14.35 -7.53
CA PRO A 75 4.05 15.11 -7.02
C PRO A 75 4.90 14.32 -6.01
N ALA A 76 4.27 13.55 -5.13
CA ALA A 76 4.99 12.72 -4.16
C ALA A 76 5.81 11.61 -4.84
N LEU A 77 5.24 10.95 -5.86
CA LEU A 77 5.96 9.95 -6.66
C LEU A 77 7.14 10.56 -7.42
N GLU A 78 6.95 11.72 -8.03
CA GLU A 78 8.02 12.42 -8.75
C GLU A 78 9.16 12.83 -7.82
N ASN A 79 8.84 13.37 -6.64
CA ASN A 79 9.83 13.75 -5.65
C ASN A 79 10.60 12.54 -5.10
N ALA A 80 9.89 11.42 -4.87
CA ALA A 80 10.52 10.17 -4.42
C ALA A 80 11.47 9.62 -5.48
N LYS A 81 11.06 9.64 -6.75
CA LYS A 81 11.88 9.18 -7.87
C LYS A 81 13.14 10.04 -8.05
N ALA A 82 13.06 11.34 -7.79
CA ALA A 82 14.17 12.26 -7.89
C ALA A 82 15.12 12.22 -6.68
N SER A 83 14.70 11.59 -5.58
CA SER A 83 15.50 11.47 -4.35
C SER A 83 16.57 10.41 -4.51
N ASP A 84 17.72 10.63 -3.88
CA ASP A 84 18.81 9.65 -3.75
C ASP A 84 18.71 8.83 -2.44
N GLU A 85 17.62 9.00 -1.69
CA GLU A 85 17.30 8.23 -0.49
C GLU A 85 16.08 7.33 -0.74
N PRO A 86 16.01 6.12 -0.12
CA PRO A 86 14.79 5.32 -0.13
C PRO A 86 13.61 6.12 0.43
N THR A 87 12.46 6.02 -0.19
CA THR A 87 11.26 6.74 0.22
C THR A 87 10.10 5.79 0.40
N VAL A 88 9.41 5.90 1.53
CA VAL A 88 8.15 5.21 1.81
C VAL A 88 7.02 6.22 1.65
N LEU A 89 6.12 5.96 0.73
CA LEU A 89 4.88 6.72 0.56
C LEU A 89 3.74 5.99 1.26
N ASP A 90 3.25 6.56 2.34
CA ASP A 90 2.05 6.07 3.03
C ASP A 90 0.83 6.70 2.37
N VAL A 91 0.27 5.99 1.38
CA VAL A 91 -0.87 6.46 0.61
C VAL A 91 -2.15 5.95 1.25
N ARG A 92 -2.94 6.89 1.79
CA ARG A 92 -4.23 6.56 2.40
C ARG A 92 -5.26 6.29 1.32
N ILE A 93 -5.85 5.11 1.36
CA ILE A 93 -6.87 4.69 0.41
C ILE A 93 -8.22 4.53 1.09
N ASP A 94 -9.29 4.54 0.28
CA ASP A 94 -10.65 4.36 0.76
C ASP A 94 -10.86 2.91 1.22
N ARG A 95 -11.25 2.75 2.48
CA ARG A 95 -11.57 1.44 3.08
C ARG A 95 -12.82 0.80 2.47
N ASP A 96 -13.71 1.63 1.95
CA ASP A 96 -15.02 1.20 1.43
C ASP A 96 -14.97 0.87 -0.07
N GLU A 97 -13.83 1.07 -0.72
CA GLU A 97 -13.62 0.63 -2.09
C GLU A 97 -13.69 -0.88 -2.18
N ASP A 98 -14.71 -1.38 -2.90
CA ASP A 98 -14.97 -2.81 -2.98
C ASP A 98 -14.29 -3.42 -4.21
N MET A 99 -13.20 -4.12 -3.97
CA MET A 99 -12.49 -4.86 -5.01
C MET A 99 -13.27 -6.11 -5.47
N ALA A 100 -14.17 -6.64 -4.66
CA ALA A 100 -14.94 -7.82 -5.02
C ALA A 100 -15.83 -7.55 -6.23
N ASP A 101 -16.44 -6.36 -6.30
CA ASP A 101 -17.24 -5.97 -7.45
C ASP A 101 -16.41 -5.85 -8.73
N GLN A 102 -15.20 -5.28 -8.62
CA GLN A 102 -14.30 -5.15 -9.76
C GLN A 102 -13.80 -6.51 -10.24
N LEU A 103 -13.42 -7.38 -9.32
CA LEU A 103 -12.98 -8.74 -9.64
C LEU A 103 -14.11 -9.58 -10.23
N ALA A 104 -15.32 -9.45 -9.68
CA ALA A 104 -16.50 -10.13 -10.19
C ALA A 104 -16.82 -9.68 -11.63
N SER A 105 -16.82 -8.37 -11.88
CA SER A 105 -17.08 -7.85 -13.23
C SER A 105 -16.04 -8.33 -14.23
N SER A 106 -14.76 -8.27 -13.87
CA SER A 106 -13.66 -8.74 -14.73
C SER A 106 -13.79 -10.24 -15.02
N PHE A 107 -14.13 -11.03 -14.00
CA PHE A 107 -14.32 -12.47 -14.17
C PHE A 107 -15.53 -12.78 -15.07
N TYR A 108 -16.63 -12.07 -14.90
CA TYR A 108 -17.81 -12.23 -15.75
C TYR A 108 -17.54 -11.81 -17.20
N ASP A 109 -16.75 -10.78 -17.41
CA ASP A 109 -16.36 -10.34 -18.74
C ASP A 109 -15.48 -11.40 -19.43
N GLU A 110 -14.59 -12.07 -18.69
CA GLU A 110 -13.73 -13.12 -19.23
C GLU A 110 -14.47 -14.43 -19.51
N VAL A 111 -15.37 -14.83 -18.59
CA VAL A 111 -16.03 -16.15 -18.65
C VAL A 111 -17.49 -16.07 -19.05
N GLY A 112 -18.08 -14.90 -19.08
CA GLY A 112 -19.50 -14.71 -19.46
C GLY A 112 -19.83 -15.21 -20.85
N GLY A 113 -18.89 -15.13 -21.79
CA GLY A 113 -19.01 -15.70 -23.11
C GLY A 113 -18.97 -17.22 -23.19
N LEU A 114 -18.60 -17.90 -22.11
CA LEU A 114 -18.55 -19.36 -22.05
C LEU A 114 -19.89 -19.99 -21.68
N HIS A 115 -20.83 -19.19 -21.21
CA HIS A 115 -22.17 -19.60 -20.77
C HIS A 115 -23.28 -19.27 -21.80
N GLU A 116 -22.94 -18.54 -22.82
CA GLU A 116 -23.80 -18.25 -23.95
C GLU A 116 -23.52 -19.24 -25.09
#